data_076f37693e072c5a1ba97327e87633cb
#
_entry.id   076f37693e072c5a1ba97327e87633cb
#
_cell.length_a   1.000
_cell.length_b   1.000
_cell.length_c   1.000
_cell.angle_alpha   90.00
_cell.angle_beta   90.00
_cell.angle_gamma   90.00
#
_symmetry.space_group_name_H-M   'P 1'
#
loop_
_entity.id
_entity.type
_entity.pdbx_description
1 polymer ?
#
loop_
_entity_poly.entity_id
_entity_poly.type
_entity_poly.pdbx_seq_one_letter_code
_entity_poly.pdbx_strand_id
1 'polypeptide(L)'
;MYTMRIFNYFKHIAALAVVGLAVVACEPEAPNTPNTPEDPENNEQAEAKFDIVVEEVHAARAITQVTPKDADMYYVMFLDEVSYLQFNNIATAEQLWEDDYEAFESGALANNMNLKEYMVASNIVFKGAQRVQWNSVRPGVNSVLYIYGVQFSEDGASYETITDIAWTTIQPDYAPLQDVTFGLDVKVSGADVELDIKTNGWDGYYLVKIVDANDELYVGEGVGFDDDYMKLIADEWIATCSSNLAGGHPIENILEQICYKGDKVLATSLDSYVLYSALVYPVAEYDGFVQVVGKPSYINFSTEEVGKSDMEIDIEVTNCYVRVADLKITSTNPDETYVLLITPTSYLPTGYDDQTLLDYALGEFSYYTYEFKGAMTSHLNTLYPNTEYIVVTFGYSGGVVTTGVYSEVFKTQKEGKCELEVTDVVVGGPYRPTDLYNYDPETFKYYTKPYYYDSVQFIVTLEVKTSAPTRDLFSYFVSKDDYEWGGYDTTFYDLLIDTCDPLALTEGFWDYGSYYACAAAFDYKGDVTDMWVSDLITWTMDDFRPIDEFIEKWEARDTMVVMGLNADGAIVPMNKLR
;
A
#
# COMPACT_ATOMS: atom_id res chain seq x y z
N MET A 1 -11.63 -5.29 -17.27
CA MET A 1 -12.01 -4.17 -16.39
C MET A 1 -11.69 -4.41 -14.92
N TYR A 2 -11.72 -5.63 -14.41
CA TYR A 2 -11.32 -5.98 -13.03
C TYR A 2 -9.82 -5.83 -12.75
N THR A 3 -8.98 -5.88 -13.75
CA THR A 3 -7.52 -5.83 -13.61
C THR A 3 -6.95 -4.45 -13.30
N MET A 4 -7.64 -3.37 -13.60
CA MET A 4 -7.13 -2.01 -13.34
C MET A 4 -7.29 -1.54 -11.88
N ARG A 5 -8.28 -2.04 -11.13
CA ARG A 5 -8.46 -1.68 -9.70
C ARG A 5 -7.39 -2.28 -8.78
N ILE A 6 -6.89 -3.45 -9.11
CA ILE A 6 -5.79 -4.09 -8.35
C ILE A 6 -4.49 -3.28 -8.50
N PHE A 7 -4.25 -2.65 -9.66
CA PHE A 7 -3.04 -1.86 -9.92
C PHE A 7 -2.95 -0.54 -9.14
N ASN A 8 -4.05 0.15 -8.88
CA ASN A 8 -4.02 1.38 -8.08
C ASN A 8 -3.77 1.10 -6.59
N TYR A 9 -4.18 -0.06 -6.11
CA TYR A 9 -3.90 -0.49 -4.74
C TYR A 9 -2.40 -0.80 -4.52
N PHE A 10 -1.74 -1.38 -5.53
CA PHE A 10 -0.28 -1.61 -5.50
C PHE A 10 0.55 -0.33 -5.58
N LYS A 11 0.04 0.76 -6.17
CA LYS A 11 0.76 2.05 -6.21
C LYS A 11 1.00 2.65 -4.83
N HIS A 12 0.10 2.48 -3.88
CA HIS A 12 0.27 2.99 -2.51
C HIS A 12 1.20 2.12 -1.68
N ILE A 13 1.25 0.81 -1.93
CA ILE A 13 2.18 -0.11 -1.26
C ILE A 13 3.61 0.07 -1.81
N ALA A 14 3.77 0.23 -3.11
CA ALA A 14 5.08 0.49 -3.74
C ALA A 14 5.68 1.85 -3.35
N ALA A 15 4.85 2.89 -3.16
CA ALA A 15 5.33 4.21 -2.72
C ALA A 15 5.85 4.21 -1.27
N LEU A 16 5.35 3.33 -0.41
CA LEU A 16 5.87 3.14 0.95
C LEU A 16 7.14 2.26 0.99
N ALA A 17 7.32 1.35 0.04
CA ALA A 17 8.52 0.52 -0.06
C ALA A 17 9.74 1.25 -0.65
N VAL A 18 9.53 2.29 -1.48
CA VAL A 18 10.62 3.05 -2.12
C VAL A 18 11.25 4.10 -1.20
N VAL A 19 10.60 4.49 -0.11
CA VAL A 19 11.20 5.42 0.88
C VAL A 19 12.27 4.75 1.76
N GLY A 20 12.38 3.40 1.74
CA GLY A 20 13.36 2.64 2.52
C GLY A 20 14.71 2.37 1.82
N LEU A 21 14.90 2.74 0.56
CA LEU A 21 16.07 2.31 -0.25
C LEU A 21 17.04 3.42 -0.67
N ALA A 22 17.01 4.58 -0.01
CA ALA A 22 18.03 5.61 -0.19
C ALA A 22 18.82 5.81 1.10
N VAL A 23 19.59 4.82 1.52
CA VAL A 23 20.69 5.02 2.46
C VAL A 23 22.00 4.64 1.78
N VAL A 24 22.67 5.68 1.41
CA VAL A 24 24.04 5.80 0.94
C VAL A 24 24.98 4.86 1.69
N ALA A 25 25.78 4.13 0.92
CA ALA A 25 26.99 3.45 1.40
C ALA A 25 27.94 4.46 2.07
N CYS A 26 27.91 4.49 3.39
CA CYS A 26 29.04 4.84 4.21
C CYS A 26 29.52 3.53 4.84
N GLU A 27 30.81 3.21 4.70
CA GLU A 27 31.43 2.11 5.41
C GLU A 27 30.97 2.11 6.87
N PRO A 28 30.41 1.03 7.39
CA PRO A 28 30.15 0.93 8.81
C PRO A 28 31.51 0.78 9.50
N GLU A 29 32.00 1.83 10.16
CA GLU A 29 32.72 1.58 11.38
C GLU A 29 31.86 0.63 12.21
N ALA A 30 32.43 -0.46 12.71
CA ALA A 30 31.76 -1.44 13.53
C ALA A 30 30.81 -0.69 14.50
N PRO A 31 29.53 -1.03 14.57
CA PRO A 31 28.62 -0.32 15.43
C PRO A 31 29.20 -0.41 16.83
N ASN A 32 29.67 0.73 17.34
CA ASN A 32 29.73 0.87 18.78
C ASN A 32 28.32 0.49 19.20
N THR A 33 28.19 -0.61 19.95
CA THR A 33 26.98 -0.92 20.69
C THR A 33 26.46 0.43 21.19
N PRO A 34 25.23 0.87 20.81
CA PRO A 34 24.71 2.10 21.37
C PRO A 34 24.91 1.92 22.86
N ASN A 35 25.60 2.87 23.48
CA ASN A 35 25.66 2.88 24.91
C ASN A 35 24.19 2.79 25.33
N THR A 36 23.79 1.64 25.86
CA THR A 36 22.72 1.60 26.85
C THR A 36 22.93 2.86 27.66
N PRO A 37 21.93 3.79 27.82
CA PRO A 37 22.12 5.05 28.50
C PRO A 37 23.09 4.80 29.62
N GLU A 38 24.29 5.42 29.60
CA GLU A 38 25.47 4.99 30.38
C GLU A 38 24.96 4.62 31.75
N ASP A 39 25.18 3.35 32.13
CA ASP A 39 24.86 2.91 33.47
C ASP A 39 25.61 3.88 34.39
N PRO A 40 24.91 4.76 35.15
CA PRO A 40 25.58 5.75 35.95
C PRO A 40 26.35 4.99 36.99
N GLU A 41 27.67 4.75 36.74
CA GLU A 41 28.61 4.28 37.74
C GLU A 41 28.50 5.22 38.92
N ASN A 42 27.91 4.74 40.02
CA ASN A 42 27.63 5.41 41.27
C ASN A 42 26.40 6.31 41.33
N ASN A 43 25.20 5.76 41.22
CA ASN A 43 24.11 6.25 42.04
C ASN A 43 23.94 5.33 43.24
N GLU A 44 24.16 5.87 44.45
CA GLU A 44 23.47 5.39 45.63
C GLU A 44 22.00 5.20 45.23
N GLN A 45 21.50 3.98 45.30
CA GLN A 45 20.16 3.57 44.85
C GLN A 45 19.11 4.62 45.27
N ALA A 46 18.81 5.55 44.39
CA ALA A 46 17.56 6.31 44.50
C ALA A 46 16.47 5.24 44.57
N GLU A 47 15.69 5.23 45.66
CA GLU A 47 14.67 4.22 45.94
C GLU A 47 13.82 4.05 44.70
N ALA A 48 13.88 2.89 44.04
CA ALA A 48 13.14 2.63 42.82
C ALA A 48 11.67 2.97 43.05
N LYS A 49 11.12 3.92 42.30
CA LYS A 49 9.74 4.38 42.45
C LYS A 49 8.73 3.43 41.83
N PHE A 50 9.20 2.53 40.98
CA PHE A 50 8.43 1.51 40.29
C PHE A 50 9.02 0.13 40.51
N ASP A 51 8.16 -0.87 40.63
CA ASP A 51 8.50 -2.28 40.52
C ASP A 51 8.03 -2.75 39.14
N ILE A 52 8.96 -3.12 38.26
CA ILE A 52 8.72 -3.55 36.89
C ILE A 52 9.03 -5.02 36.78
N VAL A 53 8.05 -5.84 36.47
CA VAL A 53 8.20 -7.27 36.24
C VAL A 53 7.81 -7.59 34.80
N VAL A 54 8.72 -8.13 34.02
CA VAL A 54 8.40 -8.73 32.72
C VAL A 54 7.98 -10.18 33.01
N GLU A 55 6.69 -10.46 32.85
CA GLU A 55 6.11 -11.77 33.21
C GLU A 55 6.27 -12.79 32.08
N GLU A 56 6.03 -12.35 30.83
CA GLU A 56 6.06 -13.18 29.63
C GLU A 56 6.66 -12.39 28.48
N VAL A 57 7.47 -13.05 27.63
CA VAL A 57 7.97 -12.52 26.37
C VAL A 57 7.79 -13.59 25.31
N HIS A 58 7.05 -13.25 24.26
CA HIS A 58 6.80 -14.08 23.09
C HIS A 58 7.15 -13.29 21.81
N ALA A 59 7.20 -13.97 20.68
CA ALA A 59 7.64 -13.40 19.41
C ALA A 59 6.92 -12.08 19.03
N ALA A 60 5.61 -11.96 19.31
CA ALA A 60 4.82 -10.77 18.97
C ALA A 60 4.08 -10.18 20.19
N ARG A 61 4.38 -10.65 21.38
CA ARG A 61 3.67 -10.26 22.60
C ARG A 61 4.58 -10.27 23.81
N ALA A 62 4.50 -9.24 24.65
CA ALA A 62 5.05 -9.26 25.98
C ALA A 62 4.00 -8.89 27.03
N ILE A 63 4.14 -9.40 28.24
CA ILE A 63 3.29 -9.04 29.37
C ILE A 63 4.17 -8.49 30.47
N THR A 64 3.81 -7.29 30.94
CA THR A 64 4.53 -6.62 32.02
C THR A 64 3.58 -6.25 33.15
N GLN A 65 4.04 -6.37 34.38
CA GLN A 65 3.41 -5.85 35.57
C GLN A 65 4.22 -4.66 36.08
N VAL A 66 3.58 -3.50 36.18
CA VAL A 66 4.15 -2.28 36.75
C VAL A 66 3.42 -1.91 38.02
N THR A 67 4.15 -1.69 39.09
CA THR A 67 3.58 -1.32 40.39
C THR A 67 4.28 -0.08 40.93
N PRO A 68 3.65 1.11 40.96
CA PRO A 68 4.23 2.30 41.59
C PRO A 68 4.28 2.12 43.12
N LYS A 69 5.31 2.63 43.76
CA LYS A 69 5.42 2.62 45.23
C LYS A 69 4.39 3.52 45.90
N ASP A 70 3.95 4.58 45.22
CA ASP A 70 2.81 5.42 45.60
C ASP A 70 1.64 5.12 44.67
N ALA A 71 0.58 4.50 45.20
CA ALA A 71 -0.59 4.12 44.41
C ALA A 71 -1.41 5.33 43.90
N ASP A 72 -1.23 6.50 44.50
CA ASP A 72 -1.91 7.74 44.10
C ASP A 72 -1.14 8.55 43.03
N MET A 73 0.11 8.20 42.76
CA MET A 73 0.92 8.82 41.72
C MET A 73 0.38 8.54 40.33
N TYR A 74 0.28 9.59 39.50
CA TYR A 74 0.12 9.42 38.06
C TYR A 74 1.47 9.08 37.44
N TYR A 75 1.48 8.23 36.43
CA TYR A 75 2.69 7.89 35.69
C TYR A 75 2.40 7.58 34.23
N VAL A 76 3.37 7.83 33.39
CA VAL A 76 3.41 7.52 31.96
C VAL A 76 4.18 6.22 31.77
N MET A 77 3.79 5.42 30.78
CA MET A 77 4.43 4.15 30.46
C MET A 77 4.35 3.89 28.95
N PHE A 78 5.50 3.71 28.30
CA PHE A 78 5.60 3.39 26.88
C PHE A 78 6.57 2.25 26.62
N LEU A 79 6.36 1.62 25.47
CA LEU A 79 7.28 0.64 24.89
C LEU A 79 7.70 1.12 23.51
N ASP A 80 8.97 1.57 23.38
CA ASP A 80 9.56 2.02 22.14
C ASP A 80 10.70 1.10 21.69
N GLU A 81 10.91 1.04 20.38
CA GLU A 81 12.07 0.35 19.83
C GLU A 81 13.34 1.21 19.96
N VAL A 82 14.45 0.57 20.23
CA VAL A 82 15.75 1.26 20.27
C VAL A 82 16.04 1.98 18.95
N SER A 83 15.64 1.40 17.82
CA SER A 83 15.77 2.02 16.50
C SER A 83 15.00 3.34 16.38
N TYR A 84 13.79 3.42 16.95
CA TYR A 84 13.01 4.65 17.00
C TYR A 84 13.71 5.74 17.83
N LEU A 85 14.19 5.37 19.00
CA LEU A 85 14.92 6.29 19.87
C LEU A 85 16.21 6.83 19.19
N GLN A 86 16.94 5.97 18.49
CA GLN A 86 18.11 6.35 17.70
C GLN A 86 17.77 7.26 16.53
N PHE A 87 16.71 6.96 15.80
CA PHE A 87 16.25 7.79 14.67
C PHE A 87 15.91 9.21 15.12
N ASN A 88 15.27 9.37 16.27
CA ASN A 88 14.92 10.66 16.85
C ASN A 88 16.07 11.29 17.69
N ASN A 89 17.26 10.71 17.67
CA ASN A 89 18.43 11.16 18.43
C ASN A 89 18.18 11.22 19.96
N ILE A 90 17.32 10.36 20.48
CA ILE A 90 16.98 10.31 21.90
C ILE A 90 18.07 9.45 22.60
N ALA A 91 19.02 10.12 23.26
CA ALA A 91 20.14 9.48 23.93
C ALA A 91 20.05 9.56 25.47
N THR A 92 19.21 10.43 26.00
CA THR A 92 19.08 10.66 27.45
C THR A 92 17.62 10.55 27.90
N ALA A 93 17.41 10.28 29.20
CA ALA A 93 16.09 10.27 29.81
C ALA A 93 15.40 11.65 29.73
N GLU A 94 16.15 12.73 29.77
CA GLU A 94 15.64 14.10 29.66
C GLU A 94 15.10 14.35 28.24
N GLN A 95 15.86 13.96 27.20
CA GLN A 95 15.38 14.07 25.80
C GLN A 95 14.13 13.22 25.54
N LEU A 96 14.04 12.04 26.13
CA LEU A 96 12.86 11.18 26.01
C LEU A 96 11.63 11.86 26.62
N TRP A 97 11.76 12.44 27.80
CA TRP A 97 10.67 13.18 28.42
C TRP A 97 10.28 14.43 27.61
N GLU A 98 11.24 15.14 27.04
CA GLU A 98 10.95 16.32 26.18
C GLU A 98 10.18 15.91 24.92
N ASP A 99 10.58 14.81 24.25
CA ASP A 99 9.91 14.27 23.07
C ASP A 99 8.45 13.87 23.38
N ASP A 100 8.25 13.13 24.47
CA ASP A 100 6.92 12.77 24.95
C ASP A 100 6.05 13.99 25.23
N TYR A 101 6.61 15.00 25.91
CA TYR A 101 5.88 16.21 26.28
C TYR A 101 5.41 16.98 25.05
N GLU A 102 6.29 17.18 24.06
CA GLU A 102 5.95 17.85 22.80
C GLU A 102 4.85 17.09 22.03
N ALA A 103 4.94 15.76 22.01
CA ALA A 103 3.94 14.91 21.36
C ALA A 103 2.56 15.01 22.04
N PHE A 104 2.52 14.97 23.38
CA PHE A 104 1.26 15.08 24.13
C PHE A 104 0.67 16.48 24.05
N GLU A 105 1.49 17.55 24.11
CA GLU A 105 1.03 18.92 23.95
C GLU A 105 0.40 19.13 22.57
N SER A 106 1.05 18.63 21.52
CA SER A 106 0.53 18.68 20.15
C SER A 106 -0.79 17.91 20.01
N GLY A 107 -0.88 16.70 20.60
CA GLY A 107 -2.11 15.91 20.61
C GLY A 107 -3.25 16.57 21.38
N ALA A 108 -2.98 17.17 22.54
CA ALA A 108 -3.96 17.89 23.31
C ALA A 108 -4.51 19.11 22.54
N LEU A 109 -3.62 19.87 21.89
CA LEU A 109 -3.99 21.01 21.06
C LEU A 109 -4.87 20.60 19.87
N ALA A 110 -4.50 19.54 19.16
CA ALA A 110 -5.26 19.02 18.04
C ALA A 110 -6.69 18.56 18.42
N ASN A 111 -6.86 18.10 19.66
CA ASN A 111 -8.16 17.63 20.18
C ASN A 111 -8.92 18.71 20.97
N ASN A 112 -8.46 19.97 21.03
CA ASN A 112 -9.04 21.05 21.83
C ASN A 112 -9.24 20.69 23.31
N MET A 113 -8.30 19.92 23.87
CA MET A 113 -8.29 19.47 25.27
C MET A 113 -7.15 20.13 26.04
N ASN A 114 -7.25 20.20 27.37
CA ASN A 114 -6.05 20.42 28.16
C ASN A 114 -5.20 19.15 28.23
N LEU A 115 -3.92 19.29 28.58
CA LEU A 115 -2.96 18.19 28.50
C LEU A 115 -3.37 16.98 29.37
N LYS A 116 -3.88 17.22 30.58
CA LYS A 116 -4.36 16.17 31.47
C LYS A 116 -5.58 15.44 30.91
N GLU A 117 -6.56 16.18 30.37
CA GLU A 117 -7.74 15.61 29.76
C GLU A 117 -7.38 14.72 28.58
N TYR A 118 -6.48 15.18 27.73
CA TYR A 118 -5.98 14.42 26.59
C TYR A 118 -5.26 13.13 27.03
N MET A 119 -4.30 13.22 27.95
CA MET A 119 -3.52 12.07 28.40
C MET A 119 -4.40 10.99 29.10
N VAL A 120 -5.42 11.42 29.84
CA VAL A 120 -6.39 10.50 30.47
C VAL A 120 -7.30 9.88 29.42
N ALA A 121 -7.86 10.66 28.49
CA ALA A 121 -8.75 10.18 27.45
C ALA A 121 -8.06 9.20 26.48
N SER A 122 -6.77 9.45 26.20
CA SER A 122 -5.94 8.61 25.32
C SER A 122 -5.29 7.43 26.05
N ASN A 123 -5.60 7.17 27.32
CA ASN A 123 -4.97 6.12 28.13
C ASN A 123 -3.44 6.17 28.17
N ILE A 124 -2.86 7.37 28.15
CA ILE A 124 -1.41 7.60 28.21
C ILE A 124 -0.92 7.60 29.66
N VAL A 125 -1.75 8.07 30.58
CA VAL A 125 -1.44 8.20 32.00
C VAL A 125 -2.19 7.20 32.85
N PHE A 126 -1.50 6.59 33.80
CA PHE A 126 -1.99 5.50 34.64
C PHE A 126 -1.94 5.85 36.13
N LYS A 127 -2.68 5.11 36.94
CA LYS A 127 -2.61 5.08 38.40
C LYS A 127 -2.63 3.67 38.97
N GLY A 128 -1.94 3.43 40.08
CA GLY A 128 -1.91 2.13 40.71
C GLY A 128 -1.22 1.06 39.88
N ALA A 129 -1.29 -0.20 40.30
CA ALA A 129 -0.68 -1.30 39.60
C ALA A 129 -1.35 -1.57 38.25
N GLN A 130 -0.55 -1.75 37.21
CA GLN A 130 -1.02 -2.07 35.86
C GLN A 130 -0.35 -3.35 35.36
N ARG A 131 -1.16 -4.22 34.77
CA ARG A 131 -0.67 -5.39 34.00
C ARG A 131 -1.02 -5.13 32.54
N VAL A 132 0.02 -4.95 31.72
CA VAL A 132 -0.13 -4.52 30.33
C VAL A 132 0.37 -5.61 29.38
N GLN A 133 -0.39 -5.90 28.34
CA GLN A 133 0.02 -6.72 27.23
C GLN A 133 0.45 -5.81 26.08
N TRP A 134 1.69 -5.97 25.66
CA TRP A 134 2.30 -5.30 24.52
C TRP A 134 2.24 -6.22 23.31
N ASN A 135 1.56 -5.79 22.26
CA ASN A 135 1.42 -6.54 21.00
C ASN A 135 2.35 -5.99 19.90
N SER A 136 3.24 -5.05 20.26
CA SER A 136 4.17 -4.39 19.33
C SER A 136 5.59 -4.93 19.39
N VAL A 137 5.89 -5.87 20.30
CA VAL A 137 7.21 -6.50 20.34
C VAL A 137 7.43 -7.39 19.11
N ARG A 138 8.70 -7.50 18.68
CA ARG A 138 9.06 -8.24 17.48
C ARG A 138 10.33 -9.06 17.70
N PRO A 139 10.44 -10.25 17.11
CA PRO A 139 11.64 -11.10 17.24
C PRO A 139 12.90 -10.34 16.84
N GLY A 140 13.95 -10.48 17.65
CA GLY A 140 15.24 -9.86 17.43
C GLY A 140 15.29 -8.35 17.64
N VAL A 141 14.14 -7.67 17.76
CA VAL A 141 14.08 -6.22 17.97
C VAL A 141 14.17 -5.89 19.45
N ASN A 142 15.12 -5.03 19.80
CA ASN A 142 15.30 -4.56 21.16
C ASN A 142 14.35 -3.39 21.43
N SER A 143 13.41 -3.59 22.35
CA SER A 143 12.46 -2.59 22.79
C SER A 143 12.76 -2.13 24.22
N VAL A 144 12.49 -0.88 24.53
CA VAL A 144 12.66 -0.29 25.85
C VAL A 144 11.28 0.05 26.42
N LEU A 145 10.89 -0.63 27.48
CA LEU A 145 9.77 -0.21 28.33
C LEU A 145 10.29 0.83 29.31
N TYR A 146 9.77 2.04 29.27
CA TYR A 146 10.15 3.11 30.19
C TYR A 146 8.94 3.71 30.91
N ILE A 147 9.16 4.22 32.11
CA ILE A 147 8.11 4.67 33.02
C ILE A 147 8.63 5.86 33.83
N TYR A 148 7.81 6.88 33.99
CA TYR A 148 8.10 8.01 34.88
C TYR A 148 6.83 8.55 35.54
N GLY A 149 6.96 9.03 36.76
CA GLY A 149 5.88 9.66 37.53
C GLY A 149 5.68 11.11 37.11
N VAL A 150 4.42 11.55 37.07
CA VAL A 150 4.05 12.91 36.68
C VAL A 150 3.11 13.56 37.68
N GLN A 151 3.22 14.88 37.80
CA GLN A 151 2.30 15.73 38.56
C GLN A 151 1.74 16.81 37.65
N PHE A 152 0.43 16.86 37.50
CA PHE A 152 -0.24 17.88 36.71
C PHE A 152 -0.34 19.22 37.47
N SER A 153 -0.31 20.34 36.75
CA SER A 153 -0.71 21.65 37.24
C SER A 153 -2.18 21.63 37.68
N GLU A 154 -2.59 22.58 38.53
CA GLU A 154 -3.98 22.64 39.04
C GLU A 154 -5.02 22.75 37.92
N ASP A 155 -4.69 23.46 36.84
CA ASP A 155 -5.56 23.64 35.67
C ASP A 155 -5.42 22.49 34.63
N GLY A 156 -4.49 21.55 34.83
CA GLY A 156 -4.23 20.43 33.92
C GLY A 156 -3.55 20.82 32.60
N ALA A 157 -3.07 22.06 32.47
CA ALA A 157 -2.47 22.55 31.24
C ALA A 157 -1.02 22.10 31.03
N SER A 158 -0.34 21.64 32.07
CA SER A 158 1.03 21.13 32.03
C SER A 158 1.24 20.01 33.04
N TYR A 159 2.36 19.29 32.90
CA TYR A 159 2.82 18.38 33.94
C TYR A 159 4.34 18.52 34.15
N GLU A 160 4.79 18.05 35.29
CA GLU A 160 6.19 17.92 35.63
C GLU A 160 6.50 16.47 35.96
N THR A 161 7.72 16.01 35.61
CA THR A 161 8.21 14.71 36.07
C THR A 161 8.57 14.79 37.55
N ILE A 162 8.13 13.81 38.33
CA ILE A 162 8.37 13.72 39.78
C ILE A 162 9.22 12.52 40.17
N THR A 163 9.65 11.76 39.22
CA THR A 163 10.58 10.61 39.41
C THR A 163 11.60 10.61 38.29
N ASP A 164 12.74 9.93 38.54
CA ASP A 164 13.62 9.51 37.47
C ASP A 164 12.89 8.51 36.54
N ILE A 165 13.36 8.36 35.29
CA ILE A 165 12.82 7.38 34.34
C ILE A 165 13.33 5.99 34.75
N ALA A 166 12.39 5.11 35.10
CA ALA A 166 12.67 3.68 35.26
C ALA A 166 12.47 2.98 33.93
N TRP A 167 13.34 2.04 33.59
CA TRP A 167 13.24 1.34 32.31
C TRP A 167 13.70 -0.12 32.40
N THR A 168 13.26 -0.94 31.45
CA THR A 168 13.73 -2.31 31.21
C THR A 168 13.70 -2.60 29.71
N THR A 169 14.48 -3.58 29.29
CA THR A 169 14.49 -4.01 27.88
C THR A 169 13.69 -5.28 27.69
N ILE A 170 13.04 -5.38 26.53
CA ILE A 170 12.27 -6.53 26.08
C ILE A 170 12.74 -6.87 24.67
N GLN A 171 13.26 -8.08 24.46
CA GLN A 171 13.72 -8.56 23.17
C GLN A 171 13.30 -10.02 22.99
N PRO A 172 12.28 -10.31 22.20
CA PRO A 172 11.93 -11.68 21.82
C PRO A 172 13.02 -12.32 20.97
N ASP A 173 13.16 -13.62 21.07
CA ASP A 173 14.14 -14.38 20.29
C ASP A 173 13.65 -14.64 18.86
N TYR A 174 14.57 -14.80 17.93
CA TYR A 174 14.28 -15.37 16.61
C TYR A 174 13.85 -16.83 16.71
N ALA A 175 13.06 -17.27 15.74
CA ALA A 175 12.74 -18.67 15.58
C ALA A 175 14.01 -19.50 15.38
N PRO A 176 14.15 -20.65 16.05
CA PRO A 176 15.26 -21.56 15.78
C PRO A 176 15.16 -22.13 14.37
N LEU A 177 16.29 -22.22 13.69
CA LEU A 177 16.34 -22.74 12.32
C LEU A 177 15.96 -24.22 12.28
N GLN A 178 15.08 -24.56 11.36
CA GLN A 178 14.63 -25.93 11.05
C GLN A 178 15.39 -26.45 9.82
N ASP A 179 15.53 -27.76 9.73
CA ASP A 179 16.12 -28.44 8.57
C ASP A 179 15.03 -28.69 7.51
N VAL A 180 14.73 -27.66 6.73
CA VAL A 180 13.75 -27.69 5.63
C VAL A 180 14.48 -27.48 4.31
N THR A 181 14.16 -28.28 3.30
CA THR A 181 14.75 -28.17 1.97
C THR A 181 13.69 -28.20 0.89
N PHE A 182 13.90 -27.38 -0.14
CA PHE A 182 13.05 -27.33 -1.33
C PHE A 182 13.81 -27.92 -2.53
N GLY A 183 13.10 -28.63 -3.42
CA GLY A 183 13.63 -29.00 -4.72
C GLY A 183 13.44 -27.82 -5.68
N LEU A 184 14.49 -27.39 -6.34
CA LEU A 184 14.47 -26.25 -7.26
C LEU A 184 14.96 -26.67 -8.63
N ASP A 185 14.24 -26.29 -9.69
CA ASP A 185 14.65 -26.42 -11.08
C ASP A 185 14.36 -25.10 -11.81
N VAL A 186 15.25 -24.68 -12.72
CA VAL A 186 15.14 -23.42 -13.44
C VAL A 186 15.22 -23.66 -14.93
N LYS A 187 14.28 -23.13 -15.70
CA LYS A 187 14.34 -23.02 -17.14
C LYS A 187 14.49 -21.56 -17.52
N VAL A 188 15.47 -21.28 -18.36
CA VAL A 188 15.77 -19.95 -18.88
C VAL A 188 15.52 -19.92 -20.37
N SER A 189 14.90 -18.85 -20.85
CA SER A 189 14.71 -18.57 -22.27
C SER A 189 14.86 -17.06 -22.50
N GLY A 190 16.05 -16.62 -22.89
CA GLY A 190 16.38 -15.19 -22.92
C GLY A 190 16.39 -14.60 -21.50
N ALA A 191 15.54 -13.61 -21.27
CA ALA A 191 15.29 -13.01 -19.96
C ALA A 191 14.17 -13.68 -19.18
N ASP A 192 13.33 -14.48 -19.84
CA ASP A 192 12.23 -15.19 -19.19
C ASP A 192 12.73 -16.40 -18.42
N VAL A 193 12.27 -16.54 -17.20
CA VAL A 193 12.69 -17.56 -16.25
C VAL A 193 11.47 -18.26 -15.69
N GLU A 194 11.49 -19.60 -15.71
CA GLU A 194 10.53 -20.45 -15.03
C GLU A 194 11.22 -21.19 -13.89
N LEU A 195 10.85 -20.89 -12.65
CA LEU A 195 11.36 -21.55 -11.44
C LEU A 195 10.33 -22.57 -10.95
N ASP A 196 10.67 -23.86 -11.02
CA ASP A 196 9.85 -24.96 -10.46
C ASP A 196 10.31 -25.26 -9.03
N ILE A 197 9.39 -25.14 -8.07
CA ILE A 197 9.62 -25.31 -6.64
C ILE A 197 8.84 -26.52 -6.14
N LYS A 198 9.55 -27.48 -5.54
CA LYS A 198 8.98 -28.65 -4.87
C LYS A 198 9.19 -28.54 -3.37
N THR A 199 8.11 -28.65 -2.63
CA THR A 199 8.13 -28.44 -1.17
C THR A 199 8.76 -29.58 -0.39
N ASN A 200 8.97 -30.76 -1.00
CA ASN A 200 9.55 -31.94 -0.36
C ASN A 200 8.83 -32.35 0.94
N GLY A 201 7.55 -32.06 1.05
CA GLY A 201 6.73 -32.38 2.22
C GLY A 201 6.58 -31.24 3.24
N TRP A 202 7.15 -30.07 2.96
CA TRP A 202 6.84 -28.87 3.73
C TRP A 202 5.40 -28.43 3.45
N ASP A 203 4.59 -28.29 4.49
CA ASP A 203 3.18 -27.91 4.40
C ASP A 203 2.90 -26.46 4.84
N GLY A 204 3.94 -25.75 5.32
CA GLY A 204 3.92 -24.34 5.66
C GLY A 204 4.05 -23.41 4.45
N TYR A 205 4.13 -22.13 4.74
CA TYR A 205 4.43 -21.10 3.74
C TYR A 205 5.93 -21.03 3.43
N TYR A 206 6.27 -20.44 2.29
CA TYR A 206 7.65 -20.11 1.96
C TYR A 206 7.75 -18.81 1.17
N LEU A 207 8.83 -18.09 1.41
CA LEU A 207 9.19 -16.86 0.72
C LEU A 207 10.17 -17.18 -0.41
N VAL A 208 9.99 -16.53 -1.56
CA VAL A 208 10.91 -16.64 -2.70
C VAL A 208 11.57 -15.29 -2.93
N LYS A 209 12.90 -15.29 -3.01
CA LYS A 209 13.68 -14.12 -3.45
C LYS A 209 14.54 -14.53 -4.65
N ILE A 210 14.56 -13.69 -5.68
CA ILE A 210 15.51 -13.80 -6.79
C ILE A 210 16.39 -12.55 -6.73
N VAL A 211 17.68 -12.76 -6.56
CA VAL A 211 18.66 -11.69 -6.33
C VAL A 211 19.77 -11.77 -7.37
N ASP A 212 20.33 -10.62 -7.77
CA ASP A 212 21.55 -10.60 -8.56
C ASP A 212 22.68 -11.23 -7.73
N ALA A 213 23.28 -12.28 -8.28
CA ALA A 213 24.36 -13.00 -7.58
C ALA A 213 25.67 -12.19 -7.48
N ASN A 214 25.76 -11.03 -8.12
CA ASN A 214 26.89 -10.11 -8.02
C ASN A 214 26.63 -8.95 -7.04
N ASP A 215 25.42 -8.85 -6.46
CA ASP A 215 25.13 -7.83 -5.46
C ASP A 215 25.98 -8.10 -4.20
N GLU A 216 26.80 -7.13 -3.81
CA GLU A 216 27.74 -7.24 -2.70
C GLU A 216 27.07 -7.59 -1.36
N LEU A 217 25.78 -7.26 -1.20
CA LEU A 217 24.99 -7.64 -0.01
C LEU A 217 24.67 -9.14 0.05
N TYR A 218 24.75 -9.84 -1.08
CA TYR A 218 24.33 -11.24 -1.22
C TYR A 218 25.47 -12.20 -1.60
N VAL A 219 26.68 -11.70 -1.85
CA VAL A 219 27.80 -12.51 -2.35
C VAL A 219 29.06 -12.31 -1.50
N GLY A 220 29.26 -13.20 -0.54
CA GLY A 220 30.61 -13.59 -0.19
C GLY A 220 31.10 -14.69 -1.15
N GLU A 221 32.42 -14.84 -1.37
CA GLU A 221 33.02 -15.92 -2.17
C GLU A 221 32.45 -17.29 -1.77
N GLY A 222 31.59 -17.83 -2.61
CA GLY A 222 30.79 -19.03 -2.31
C GLY A 222 29.65 -18.66 -1.36
N VAL A 223 28.47 -18.51 -1.91
CA VAL A 223 27.22 -18.16 -1.23
C VAL A 223 27.12 -18.87 0.12
N GLY A 224 27.73 -18.27 1.13
CA GLY A 224 27.66 -18.72 2.51
C GLY A 224 26.49 -18.00 3.15
N PHE A 225 25.36 -18.66 3.24
CA PHE A 225 24.25 -18.18 4.07
C PHE A 225 24.65 -18.39 5.54
N ASP A 226 25.48 -17.49 6.02
CA ASP A 226 25.87 -17.47 7.43
C ASP A 226 24.74 -16.94 8.31
N ASP A 227 24.97 -16.93 9.59
CA ASP A 227 23.95 -16.50 10.55
C ASP A 227 23.62 -15.00 10.41
N ASP A 228 24.57 -14.17 9.97
CA ASP A 228 24.37 -12.74 9.76
C ASP A 228 23.45 -12.47 8.56
N TYR A 229 23.64 -13.22 7.46
CA TYR A 229 22.74 -13.15 6.31
C TYR A 229 21.31 -13.62 6.66
N MET A 230 21.20 -14.73 7.41
CA MET A 230 19.91 -15.23 7.86
C MET A 230 19.21 -14.23 8.78
N LYS A 231 19.97 -13.53 9.61
CA LYS A 231 19.43 -12.45 10.45
C LYS A 231 18.91 -11.31 9.60
N LEU A 232 19.66 -10.86 8.61
CA LEU A 232 19.22 -9.81 7.68
C LEU A 232 17.88 -10.15 7.03
N ILE A 233 17.73 -11.37 6.50
CA ILE A 233 16.47 -11.82 5.88
C ILE A 233 15.33 -11.90 6.90
N ALA A 234 15.60 -12.37 8.11
CA ALA A 234 14.60 -12.40 9.18
C ALA A 234 14.15 -11.00 9.58
N ASP A 235 15.07 -10.05 9.68
CA ASP A 235 14.78 -8.65 10.02
C ASP A 235 13.96 -7.96 8.90
N GLU A 236 14.31 -8.14 7.62
CA GLU A 236 13.53 -7.68 6.49
C GLU A 236 12.10 -8.25 6.48
N TRP A 237 11.98 -9.55 6.75
CA TRP A 237 10.70 -10.22 6.85
C TRP A 237 9.84 -9.63 7.97
N ILE A 238 10.42 -9.48 9.17
CA ILE A 238 9.76 -8.90 10.33
C ILE A 238 9.33 -7.47 10.04
N ALA A 239 10.19 -6.65 9.42
CA ALA A 239 9.87 -5.29 9.04
C ALA A 239 8.69 -5.24 8.06
N THR A 240 8.69 -6.10 7.03
CA THR A 240 7.59 -6.20 6.05
C THR A 240 6.28 -6.60 6.73
N CYS A 241 6.28 -7.65 7.55
CA CYS A 241 5.09 -8.08 8.29
C CYS A 241 4.58 -7.00 9.24
N SER A 242 5.47 -6.35 9.97
CA SER A 242 5.11 -5.32 10.96
C SER A 242 4.53 -4.08 10.31
N SER A 243 5.08 -3.61 9.19
CA SER A 243 4.55 -2.47 8.44
C SER A 243 3.13 -2.75 7.93
N ASN A 244 2.90 -3.94 7.37
CA ASN A 244 1.58 -4.34 6.90
C ASN A 244 0.57 -4.53 8.05
N LEU A 245 1.01 -5.10 9.18
CA LEU A 245 0.18 -5.25 10.38
C LEU A 245 -0.17 -3.88 10.98
N ALA A 246 0.77 -2.94 11.02
CA ALA A 246 0.52 -1.56 11.46
C ALA A 246 -0.45 -0.83 10.50
N GLY A 247 -0.40 -1.13 9.20
CA GLY A 247 -1.35 -0.66 8.20
C GLY A 247 -2.72 -1.35 8.26
N GLY A 248 -2.89 -2.29 9.19
CA GLY A 248 -4.17 -2.93 9.43
C GLY A 248 -4.40 -4.23 8.66
N HIS A 249 -3.41 -4.82 7.99
CA HIS A 249 -3.56 -6.08 7.27
C HIS A 249 -3.37 -7.30 8.18
N PRO A 250 -4.31 -8.28 8.18
CA PRO A 250 -4.11 -9.54 8.90
C PRO A 250 -2.89 -10.31 8.38
N ILE A 251 -2.25 -11.08 9.25
CA ILE A 251 -1.06 -11.85 8.86
C ILE A 251 -1.35 -12.85 7.74
N GLU A 252 -2.52 -13.42 7.69
CA GLU A 252 -2.96 -14.34 6.64
C GLU A 252 -2.93 -13.69 5.26
N ASN A 253 -3.39 -12.44 5.17
CA ASN A 253 -3.34 -11.67 3.91
C ASN A 253 -1.92 -11.39 3.48
N ILE A 254 -1.04 -11.05 4.43
CA ILE A 254 0.37 -10.82 4.14
C ILE A 254 1.00 -12.10 3.59
N LEU A 255 0.73 -13.24 4.23
CA LEU A 255 1.23 -14.53 3.79
C LEU A 255 0.73 -14.91 2.38
N GLU A 256 -0.55 -14.69 2.09
CA GLU A 256 -1.13 -14.97 0.78
C GLU A 256 -0.61 -14.06 -0.34
N GLN A 257 -0.20 -12.84 -0.01
CA GLN A 257 0.31 -11.86 -0.98
C GLN A 257 1.79 -12.02 -1.29
N ILE A 258 2.61 -12.36 -0.30
CA ILE A 258 4.08 -12.35 -0.43
C ILE A 258 4.73 -13.71 -0.23
N CYS A 259 3.97 -14.72 0.17
CA CYS A 259 4.43 -16.09 0.33
C CYS A 259 3.68 -17.05 -0.58
N TYR A 260 4.26 -18.22 -0.73
CA TYR A 260 3.68 -19.33 -1.48
C TYR A 260 3.42 -20.52 -0.56
N LYS A 261 2.55 -21.43 -1.01
CA LYS A 261 2.27 -22.70 -0.33
C LYS A 261 2.11 -23.82 -1.34
N GLY A 262 2.62 -25.01 -1.02
CA GLY A 262 2.61 -26.17 -1.92
C GLY A 262 3.58 -26.00 -3.09
N ASP A 263 3.64 -27.00 -3.97
CA ASP A 263 4.47 -26.94 -5.18
C ASP A 263 4.01 -25.82 -6.11
N LYS A 264 4.96 -25.06 -6.65
CA LYS A 264 4.68 -23.92 -7.55
C LYS A 264 5.64 -23.87 -8.72
N VAL A 265 5.14 -23.33 -9.82
CA VAL A 265 5.95 -22.89 -10.95
C VAL A 265 5.76 -21.37 -11.04
N LEU A 266 6.84 -20.62 -10.88
CA LEU A 266 6.85 -19.16 -10.95
C LEU A 266 7.50 -18.74 -12.25
N ALA A 267 6.81 -17.90 -13.02
CA ALA A 267 7.34 -17.29 -14.23
C ALA A 267 7.61 -15.81 -13.98
N THR A 268 8.79 -15.35 -14.37
CA THR A 268 9.19 -13.94 -14.26
C THR A 268 10.14 -13.58 -15.41
N SER A 269 10.24 -12.29 -15.72
CA SER A 269 11.26 -11.77 -16.62
C SER A 269 12.27 -11.00 -15.80
N LEU A 270 13.56 -11.26 -16.04
CA LEU A 270 14.69 -10.68 -15.31
C LEU A 270 15.59 -9.93 -16.28
N ASP A 271 16.58 -9.22 -15.77
CA ASP A 271 17.55 -8.54 -16.62
C ASP A 271 18.37 -9.54 -17.44
N SER A 272 18.65 -9.15 -18.68
CA SER A 272 19.38 -9.95 -19.65
C SER A 272 20.84 -10.10 -19.28
N TYR A 273 21.39 -11.30 -19.44
CA TYR A 273 22.81 -11.59 -19.25
C TYR A 273 23.33 -11.35 -17.84
N VAL A 274 22.50 -11.61 -16.83
CA VAL A 274 22.83 -11.47 -15.41
C VAL A 274 22.84 -12.83 -14.73
N LEU A 275 23.75 -13.01 -13.76
CA LEU A 275 23.79 -14.17 -12.88
C LEU A 275 22.88 -13.91 -11.68
N TYR A 276 21.91 -14.80 -11.47
CA TYR A 276 20.95 -14.74 -10.38
C TYR A 276 21.07 -15.91 -9.42
N SER A 277 20.61 -15.69 -8.19
CA SER A 277 20.30 -16.73 -7.23
C SER A 277 18.81 -16.70 -6.89
N ALA A 278 18.09 -17.80 -7.12
CA ALA A 278 16.76 -17.99 -6.58
C ALA A 278 16.85 -18.66 -5.22
N LEU A 279 16.25 -18.05 -4.21
CA LEU A 279 16.33 -18.42 -2.80
C LEU A 279 14.91 -18.70 -2.29
N VAL A 280 14.71 -19.83 -1.63
CA VAL A 280 13.41 -20.23 -1.08
C VAL A 280 13.54 -20.48 0.41
N TYR A 281 12.90 -19.65 1.23
CA TYR A 281 12.96 -19.67 2.69
C TYR A 281 11.69 -20.26 3.27
N PRO A 282 11.74 -21.27 4.17
CA PRO A 282 10.56 -21.72 4.88
C PRO A 282 10.09 -20.67 5.89
N VAL A 283 8.77 -20.47 5.94
CA VAL A 283 8.11 -19.56 6.87
C VAL A 283 7.08 -20.34 7.67
N ALA A 284 7.09 -20.19 8.98
CA ALA A 284 6.15 -20.85 9.87
C ALA A 284 5.84 -20.00 11.11
N GLU A 285 4.76 -20.34 11.79
CA GLU A 285 4.47 -19.80 13.10
C GLU A 285 5.50 -20.31 14.11
N TYR A 286 6.02 -19.39 14.89
CA TYR A 286 6.86 -19.67 16.04
C TYR A 286 6.54 -18.66 17.15
N ASP A 287 6.20 -19.17 18.32
CA ASP A 287 5.93 -18.38 19.53
C ASP A 287 4.91 -17.23 19.31
N GLY A 288 3.85 -17.51 18.53
CA GLY A 288 2.75 -16.57 18.28
C GLY A 288 2.98 -15.55 17.16
N PHE A 289 4.06 -15.73 16.37
CA PHE A 289 4.32 -14.90 15.19
C PHE A 289 4.85 -15.75 14.03
N VAL A 290 4.62 -15.31 12.81
CA VAL A 290 5.12 -15.98 11.61
C VAL A 290 6.54 -15.50 11.32
N GLN A 291 7.50 -16.40 11.25
CA GLN A 291 8.93 -16.11 11.09
C GLN A 291 9.55 -16.94 9.98
N VAL A 292 10.68 -16.47 9.44
CA VAL A 292 11.58 -17.30 8.64
C VAL A 292 12.21 -18.34 9.58
N VAL A 293 11.98 -19.62 9.30
CA VAL A 293 12.35 -20.73 10.21
C VAL A 293 13.45 -21.64 9.67
N GLY A 294 14.08 -21.31 8.56
CA GLY A 294 15.14 -22.17 8.01
C GLY A 294 16.03 -21.47 7.00
N LYS A 295 17.21 -22.03 6.77
CA LYS A 295 18.13 -21.58 5.73
C LYS A 295 17.47 -21.76 4.35
N PRO A 296 17.80 -20.89 3.37
CA PRO A 296 17.22 -21.02 2.04
C PRO A 296 17.72 -22.30 1.34
N SER A 297 16.84 -22.94 0.60
CA SER A 297 17.26 -23.72 -0.56
C SER A 297 17.50 -22.75 -1.70
N TYR A 298 18.55 -22.94 -2.49
CA TYR A 298 18.87 -22.01 -3.55
C TYR A 298 19.38 -22.71 -4.82
N ILE A 299 19.25 -21.99 -5.95
CA ILE A 299 19.80 -22.39 -7.25
C ILE A 299 20.32 -21.17 -7.97
N ASN A 300 21.56 -21.26 -8.49
CA ASN A 300 22.15 -20.22 -9.31
C ASN A 300 21.86 -20.50 -10.79
N PHE A 301 21.55 -19.45 -11.54
CA PHE A 301 21.31 -19.51 -12.97
C PHE A 301 21.68 -18.18 -13.60
N SER A 302 21.92 -18.20 -14.91
CA SER A 302 22.14 -16.97 -15.68
C SER A 302 21.04 -16.82 -16.70
N THR A 303 20.52 -15.60 -16.84
CA THR A 303 19.70 -15.23 -17.99
C THR A 303 20.56 -15.20 -19.26
N GLU A 304 19.93 -15.38 -20.40
CA GLU A 304 20.59 -15.34 -21.70
C GLU A 304 20.55 -13.92 -22.27
N GLU A 305 21.42 -13.67 -23.26
CA GLU A 305 21.41 -12.40 -23.98
C GLU A 305 20.10 -12.24 -24.76
N VAL A 306 19.40 -11.14 -24.55
CA VAL A 306 18.22 -10.76 -25.34
C VAL A 306 18.69 -9.96 -26.56
N GLY A 307 18.46 -10.54 -27.73
CA GLY A 307 18.80 -9.92 -28.99
C GLY A 307 17.78 -8.90 -29.47
N LYS A 308 18.09 -8.25 -30.60
CA LYS A 308 17.10 -7.41 -31.30
C LYS A 308 16.03 -8.29 -31.93
N SER A 309 14.81 -7.78 -31.91
CA SER A 309 13.61 -8.38 -32.50
C SER A 309 13.25 -7.67 -33.81
N ASP A 310 12.65 -8.39 -34.73
CA ASP A 310 12.00 -7.88 -35.93
C ASP A 310 10.48 -7.62 -35.74
N MET A 311 10.01 -7.66 -34.47
CA MET A 311 8.63 -7.31 -34.12
C MET A 311 8.32 -5.88 -34.57
N GLU A 312 7.26 -5.76 -35.36
CA GLU A 312 6.68 -4.46 -35.74
C GLU A 312 5.43 -4.20 -34.90
N ILE A 313 5.25 -2.94 -34.49
CA ILE A 313 4.13 -2.51 -33.68
C ILE A 313 3.37 -1.41 -34.40
N ASP A 314 2.07 -1.60 -34.57
CA ASP A 314 1.16 -0.64 -35.17
C ASP A 314 0.28 0.00 -34.10
N ILE A 315 0.16 1.32 -34.15
CA ILE A 315 -0.59 2.14 -33.19
C ILE A 315 -1.74 2.82 -33.94
N GLU A 316 -2.95 2.57 -33.51
CA GLU A 316 -4.16 3.21 -34.07
C GLU A 316 -4.89 3.99 -32.95
N VAL A 317 -4.99 5.31 -33.11
CA VAL A 317 -5.79 6.17 -32.21
C VAL A 317 -7.02 6.65 -32.96
N THR A 318 -8.18 6.31 -32.45
CA THR A 318 -9.47 6.67 -33.05
C THR A 318 -10.39 7.33 -32.03
N ASN A 319 -11.53 7.84 -32.50
CA ASN A 319 -12.54 8.46 -31.64
C ASN A 319 -11.94 9.48 -30.65
N CYS A 320 -10.98 10.27 -31.13
CA CYS A 320 -10.31 11.27 -30.32
C CYS A 320 -11.23 12.50 -30.15
N TYR A 321 -11.74 12.66 -28.93
CA TYR A 321 -12.61 13.76 -28.56
C TYR A 321 -11.98 14.66 -27.49
N VAL A 322 -12.78 15.29 -26.64
CA VAL A 322 -12.31 16.31 -25.67
C VAL A 322 -11.40 15.72 -24.60
N ARG A 323 -11.83 14.61 -23.98
CA ARG A 323 -11.12 13.97 -22.85
C ARG A 323 -10.92 12.48 -23.05
N VAL A 324 -11.22 11.98 -24.22
CA VAL A 324 -11.30 10.54 -24.48
C VAL A 324 -10.75 10.20 -25.86
N ALA A 325 -10.13 9.02 -25.98
CA ALA A 325 -9.71 8.44 -27.25
C ALA A 325 -9.76 6.91 -27.15
N ASP A 326 -9.89 6.23 -28.28
CA ASP A 326 -9.73 4.78 -28.34
C ASP A 326 -8.35 4.46 -28.91
N LEU A 327 -7.60 3.64 -28.19
CA LEU A 327 -6.28 3.19 -28.57
C LEU A 327 -6.32 1.70 -28.92
N LYS A 328 -5.71 1.34 -30.03
CA LYS A 328 -5.47 -0.03 -30.41
C LYS A 328 -4.00 -0.21 -30.77
N ILE A 329 -3.38 -1.23 -30.20
CA ILE A 329 -2.02 -1.62 -30.53
C ILE A 329 -2.03 -3.05 -31.03
N THR A 330 -1.30 -3.32 -32.12
CA THR A 330 -1.09 -4.66 -32.64
C THR A 330 0.40 -4.88 -32.87
N SER A 331 0.88 -6.08 -32.50
CA SER A 331 2.25 -6.50 -32.75
C SER A 331 2.29 -7.66 -33.73
N THR A 332 3.32 -7.75 -34.54
CA THR A 332 3.56 -8.88 -35.45
C THR A 332 3.98 -10.14 -34.72
N ASN A 333 4.51 -10.01 -33.50
CA ASN A 333 4.85 -11.14 -32.63
C ASN A 333 4.07 -11.03 -31.30
N PRO A 334 2.99 -11.81 -31.12
CA PRO A 334 2.13 -11.70 -29.95
C PRO A 334 2.76 -12.26 -28.65
N ASP A 335 3.86 -13.00 -28.75
CA ASP A 335 4.54 -13.63 -27.62
C ASP A 335 5.65 -12.73 -27.04
N GLU A 336 6.07 -11.71 -27.76
CA GLU A 336 7.06 -10.75 -27.31
C GLU A 336 6.44 -9.60 -26.51
N THR A 337 7.20 -9.11 -25.55
CA THR A 337 6.81 -8.00 -24.68
C THR A 337 7.11 -6.66 -25.32
N TYR A 338 6.22 -5.72 -25.18
CA TYR A 338 6.45 -4.30 -25.50
C TYR A 338 5.97 -3.42 -24.34
N VAL A 339 6.53 -2.24 -24.25
CA VAL A 339 6.12 -1.22 -23.29
C VAL A 339 5.27 -0.16 -23.97
N LEU A 340 4.40 0.48 -23.19
CA LEU A 340 3.50 1.55 -23.61
C LEU A 340 3.62 2.73 -22.66
N LEU A 341 3.83 3.91 -23.23
CA LEU A 341 3.73 5.20 -22.55
C LEU A 341 2.75 6.10 -23.30
N ILE A 342 1.89 6.80 -22.58
CA ILE A 342 1.02 7.84 -23.14
C ILE A 342 1.24 9.10 -22.31
N THR A 343 1.64 10.20 -22.96
CA THR A 343 1.98 11.43 -22.25
C THR A 343 1.63 12.67 -23.09
N PRO A 344 1.29 13.83 -22.48
CA PRO A 344 1.24 15.09 -23.18
C PRO A 344 2.61 15.44 -23.80
N THR A 345 2.62 15.86 -25.07
CA THR A 345 3.88 16.26 -25.73
C THR A 345 4.57 17.45 -25.04
N SER A 346 3.83 18.25 -24.30
CA SER A 346 4.36 19.36 -23.50
C SER A 346 5.26 18.93 -22.33
N TYR A 347 5.22 17.67 -21.92
CA TYR A 347 6.09 17.12 -20.88
C TYR A 347 7.43 16.66 -21.43
N LEU A 348 7.52 16.48 -22.75
CA LEU A 348 8.77 16.10 -23.41
C LEU A 348 9.67 17.32 -23.67
N PRO A 349 10.99 17.13 -23.71
CA PRO A 349 11.93 18.16 -24.14
C PRO A 349 11.64 18.64 -25.56
N THR A 350 11.88 19.92 -25.84
CA THR A 350 11.64 20.48 -27.17
C THR A 350 12.55 19.81 -28.23
N GLY A 351 11.92 19.26 -29.26
CA GLY A 351 12.63 18.58 -30.36
C GLY A 351 13.08 17.17 -30.02
N TYR A 352 12.32 16.48 -29.19
CA TYR A 352 12.52 15.08 -28.83
C TYR A 352 12.70 14.18 -30.06
N ASP A 353 13.54 13.18 -29.93
CA ASP A 353 13.79 12.11 -30.89
C ASP A 353 13.53 10.74 -30.19
N ASP A 354 13.76 9.66 -30.94
CA ASP A 354 13.51 8.30 -30.43
C ASP A 354 14.35 8.00 -29.18
N GLN A 355 15.57 8.50 -29.07
CA GLN A 355 16.38 8.28 -27.87
C GLN A 355 15.82 9.04 -26.68
N THR A 356 15.36 10.27 -26.87
CA THR A 356 14.70 11.06 -25.85
C THR A 356 13.43 10.36 -25.34
N LEU A 357 12.65 9.75 -26.24
CA LEU A 357 11.44 9.01 -25.89
C LEU A 357 11.77 7.75 -25.08
N LEU A 358 12.83 7.04 -25.43
CA LEU A 358 13.32 5.89 -24.65
C LEU A 358 13.78 6.31 -23.26
N ASP A 359 14.61 7.34 -23.17
CA ASP A 359 15.15 7.84 -21.91
C ASP A 359 14.01 8.34 -21.00
N TYR A 360 12.98 8.96 -21.58
CA TYR A 360 11.80 9.40 -20.86
C TYR A 360 10.97 8.22 -20.35
N ALA A 361 10.69 7.23 -21.20
CA ALA A 361 9.86 6.08 -20.85
C ALA A 361 10.52 5.13 -19.82
N LEU A 362 11.86 5.01 -19.86
CA LEU A 362 12.62 4.11 -19.00
C LEU A 362 13.24 4.81 -17.77
N GLY A 363 13.23 6.15 -17.74
CA GLY A 363 13.80 6.99 -16.68
C GLY A 363 12.78 7.43 -15.62
N GLU A 364 12.65 8.75 -15.42
CA GLU A 364 11.78 9.34 -14.38
C GLU A 364 10.30 8.95 -14.50
N PHE A 365 9.84 8.61 -15.71
CA PHE A 365 8.46 8.24 -15.99
C PHE A 365 8.22 6.74 -16.15
N SER A 366 9.15 5.90 -15.73
CA SER A 366 9.01 4.44 -15.72
C SER A 366 7.76 3.95 -14.95
N TYR A 367 7.30 4.72 -13.95
CA TYR A 367 6.05 4.48 -13.24
C TYR A 367 4.79 4.51 -14.12
N TYR A 368 4.84 5.20 -15.27
CA TYR A 368 3.74 5.32 -16.21
C TYR A 368 3.93 4.42 -17.43
N THR A 369 4.98 3.61 -17.44
CA THR A 369 5.32 2.68 -18.51
C THR A 369 4.83 1.30 -18.12
N TYR A 370 3.99 0.70 -18.96
CA TYR A 370 3.39 -0.59 -18.72
C TYR A 370 3.84 -1.60 -19.74
N GLU A 371 4.07 -2.84 -19.31
CA GLU A 371 4.45 -3.95 -20.20
C GLU A 371 3.21 -4.71 -20.67
N PHE A 372 3.19 -5.03 -21.96
CA PHE A 372 2.12 -5.76 -22.62
C PHE A 372 2.65 -6.85 -23.53
N LYS A 373 1.80 -7.85 -23.83
CA LYS A 373 2.02 -8.87 -24.87
C LYS A 373 0.82 -8.93 -25.79
N GLY A 374 1.05 -9.17 -27.08
CA GLY A 374 -0.01 -9.34 -28.08
C GLY A 374 -0.77 -8.06 -28.42
N ALA A 375 -1.96 -8.22 -28.96
CA ALA A 375 -2.81 -7.09 -29.32
C ALA A 375 -3.54 -6.53 -28.10
N MET A 376 -3.66 -5.22 -28.02
CA MET A 376 -4.35 -4.53 -26.96
C MET A 376 -5.32 -3.49 -27.53
N THR A 377 -6.45 -3.34 -26.87
CA THR A 377 -7.37 -2.20 -27.08
C THR A 377 -7.66 -1.55 -25.73
N SER A 378 -7.59 -0.24 -25.68
CA SER A 378 -7.88 0.52 -24.47
C SER A 378 -8.74 1.72 -24.79
N HIS A 379 -9.62 2.04 -23.85
CA HIS A 379 -10.37 3.28 -23.86
C HIS A 379 -9.66 4.25 -22.93
N LEU A 380 -9.06 5.30 -23.53
CA LEU A 380 -8.43 6.38 -22.80
C LEU A 380 -9.51 7.36 -22.35
N ASN A 381 -9.57 7.64 -21.08
CA ASN A 381 -10.41 8.67 -20.47
C ASN A 381 -9.54 9.57 -19.60
N THR A 382 -10.09 10.68 -19.13
CA THR A 382 -9.36 11.66 -18.31
C THR A 382 -8.21 12.40 -19.02
N LEU A 383 -8.21 12.42 -20.35
CA LEU A 383 -7.28 13.25 -21.12
C LEU A 383 -7.57 14.74 -20.91
N TYR A 384 -6.52 15.58 -20.97
CA TYR A 384 -6.73 17.04 -20.93
C TYR A 384 -7.28 17.56 -22.24
N PRO A 385 -8.24 18.50 -22.23
CA PRO A 385 -8.79 19.13 -23.44
C PRO A 385 -7.73 19.92 -24.22
N ASN A 386 -7.89 19.98 -25.55
CA ASN A 386 -7.03 20.75 -26.46
C ASN A 386 -5.54 20.46 -26.29
N THR A 387 -5.18 19.26 -25.84
CA THR A 387 -3.83 18.84 -25.52
C THR A 387 -3.33 17.86 -26.55
N GLU A 388 -2.09 18.04 -26.99
CA GLU A 388 -1.39 17.11 -27.86
C GLU A 388 -0.71 16.03 -27.03
N TYR A 389 -1.01 14.79 -27.37
CA TYR A 389 -0.47 13.58 -26.73
C TYR A 389 0.39 12.80 -27.72
N ILE A 390 1.31 12.04 -27.20
CA ILE A 390 2.05 11.02 -27.92
C ILE A 390 1.85 9.67 -27.25
N VAL A 391 1.56 8.66 -28.06
CA VAL A 391 1.65 7.25 -27.70
C VAL A 391 3.04 6.77 -28.11
N VAL A 392 3.78 6.17 -27.21
CA VAL A 392 5.12 5.63 -27.47
C VAL A 392 5.13 4.16 -27.09
N THR A 393 5.65 3.32 -27.98
CA THR A 393 5.82 1.89 -27.72
C THR A 393 7.07 1.36 -28.39
N PHE A 394 7.69 0.37 -27.79
CA PHE A 394 8.85 -0.34 -28.30
C PHE A 394 8.94 -1.72 -27.66
N GLY A 395 9.53 -2.68 -28.35
CA GLY A 395 9.80 -3.99 -27.77
C GLY A 395 10.79 -3.88 -26.62
N TYR A 396 10.49 -4.58 -25.53
CA TYR A 396 11.30 -4.55 -24.31
C TYR A 396 11.27 -5.90 -23.61
N SER A 397 12.44 -6.40 -23.26
CA SER A 397 12.57 -7.66 -22.54
C SER A 397 13.90 -7.69 -21.79
N GLY A 398 13.88 -8.08 -20.53
CA GLY A 398 15.09 -8.27 -19.72
C GLY A 398 15.96 -7.01 -19.60
N GLY A 399 15.37 -5.86 -19.38
CA GLY A 399 16.09 -4.60 -19.27
C GLY A 399 16.57 -4.03 -20.62
N VAL A 400 16.27 -4.71 -21.75
CA VAL A 400 16.81 -4.36 -23.07
C VAL A 400 15.70 -3.94 -24.03
N VAL A 401 15.90 -2.81 -24.71
CA VAL A 401 15.06 -2.38 -25.84
C VAL A 401 15.34 -3.30 -27.04
N THR A 402 14.34 -4.05 -27.49
CA THR A 402 14.51 -5.08 -28.54
C THR A 402 14.15 -4.60 -29.93
N THR A 403 13.32 -3.56 -30.08
CA THR A 403 12.93 -2.99 -31.40
C THR A 403 13.36 -1.52 -31.55
N GLY A 404 12.98 -0.87 -32.65
CA GLY A 404 12.92 0.59 -32.74
C GLY A 404 11.74 1.16 -31.93
N VAL A 405 11.68 2.48 -31.84
CA VAL A 405 10.55 3.20 -31.24
C VAL A 405 9.45 3.38 -32.28
N TYR A 406 8.22 3.09 -31.87
CA TYR A 406 7.00 3.39 -32.60
C TYR A 406 6.24 4.45 -31.85
N SER A 407 5.73 5.46 -32.53
CA SER A 407 4.98 6.52 -31.89
C SER A 407 3.88 7.07 -32.77
N GLU A 408 2.80 7.49 -32.15
CA GLU A 408 1.66 8.15 -32.80
C GLU A 408 1.25 9.38 -31.99
N VAL A 409 1.14 10.52 -32.69
CA VAL A 409 0.74 11.78 -32.06
C VAL A 409 -0.74 12.04 -32.36
N PHE A 410 -1.50 12.36 -31.35
CA PHE A 410 -2.88 12.76 -31.48
C PHE A 410 -3.19 13.99 -30.64
N LYS A 411 -4.27 14.67 -30.96
CA LYS A 411 -4.69 15.86 -30.22
C LYS A 411 -6.15 15.77 -29.81
N THR A 412 -6.41 15.99 -28.52
CA THR A 412 -7.76 16.10 -28.01
C THR A 412 -8.44 17.37 -28.50
N GLN A 413 -9.75 17.30 -28.59
CA GLN A 413 -10.56 18.45 -29.02
C GLN A 413 -10.63 19.50 -27.90
N LYS A 414 -10.95 20.72 -28.31
CA LYS A 414 -11.23 21.79 -27.36
C LYS A 414 -12.56 21.50 -26.66
N GLU A 415 -12.60 21.77 -25.37
CA GLU A 415 -13.80 21.65 -24.55
C GLU A 415 -14.97 22.49 -25.13
N GLY A 416 -16.09 21.86 -25.23
CA GLY A 416 -17.36 22.44 -25.65
C GLY A 416 -18.30 22.67 -24.47
N LYS A 417 -19.57 22.87 -24.77
CA LYS A 417 -20.61 22.88 -23.76
C LYS A 417 -21.24 21.49 -23.70
N CYS A 418 -21.13 20.86 -22.53
CA CYS A 418 -21.88 19.63 -22.29
C CYS A 418 -23.39 19.91 -22.22
N GLU A 419 -24.17 19.22 -23.04
CA GLU A 419 -25.63 19.31 -23.00
C GLU A 419 -26.24 18.23 -22.08
N LEU A 420 -25.41 17.36 -21.53
CA LEU A 420 -25.76 16.35 -20.54
C LEU A 420 -25.85 17.00 -19.16
N GLU A 421 -26.72 16.49 -18.30
CA GLU A 421 -26.86 16.92 -16.91
C GLU A 421 -26.92 15.69 -16.01
N VAL A 422 -26.25 15.73 -14.86
CA VAL A 422 -26.54 14.84 -13.75
C VAL A 422 -27.81 15.33 -13.09
N THR A 423 -28.87 14.54 -13.19
CA THR A 423 -30.22 14.95 -12.75
C THR A 423 -30.50 14.55 -11.29
N ASP A 424 -29.85 13.48 -10.82
CA ASP A 424 -30.05 12.96 -9.47
C ASP A 424 -28.93 12.00 -9.11
N VAL A 425 -28.62 11.88 -7.82
CA VAL A 425 -27.75 10.86 -7.27
C VAL A 425 -28.46 10.19 -6.09
N VAL A 426 -28.77 8.92 -6.24
CA VAL A 426 -29.44 8.15 -5.20
C VAL A 426 -28.41 7.45 -4.33
N VAL A 427 -28.33 7.88 -3.09
CA VAL A 427 -27.48 7.26 -2.06
C VAL A 427 -28.28 6.19 -1.34
N GLY A 428 -27.77 4.95 -1.37
CA GLY A 428 -28.33 3.81 -0.66
C GLY A 428 -27.46 3.42 0.54
N GLY A 429 -28.06 2.79 1.54
CA GLY A 429 -27.39 2.38 2.77
C GLY A 429 -27.54 3.42 3.89
N PRO A 430 -26.67 3.38 4.93
CA PRO A 430 -25.49 2.48 5.09
C PRO A 430 -25.87 1.02 5.31
N TYR A 431 -25.01 0.12 4.84
CA TYR A 431 -25.13 -1.32 5.04
C TYR A 431 -23.97 -1.85 5.89
N ARG A 432 -24.23 -2.94 6.66
CA ARG A 432 -23.16 -3.56 7.45
C ARG A 432 -22.23 -4.38 6.56
N PRO A 433 -20.92 -4.19 6.65
CA PRO A 433 -19.95 -5.00 5.90
C PRO A 433 -20.14 -6.50 6.09
N THR A 434 -20.47 -6.94 7.31
CA THR A 434 -20.72 -8.34 7.64
C THR A 434 -21.94 -8.92 6.92
N ASP A 435 -22.97 -8.13 6.66
CA ASP A 435 -24.16 -8.59 5.95
C ASP A 435 -23.83 -8.79 4.45
N LEU A 436 -23.01 -7.90 3.84
CA LEU A 436 -22.52 -8.07 2.49
C LEU A 436 -21.61 -9.30 2.36
N TYR A 437 -20.68 -9.48 3.31
CA TYR A 437 -19.82 -10.65 3.34
C TYR A 437 -20.62 -11.96 3.44
N ASN A 438 -21.66 -12.00 4.27
CA ASN A 438 -22.52 -13.17 4.38
C ASN A 438 -23.32 -13.46 3.10
N TYR A 439 -23.63 -12.43 2.32
CA TYR A 439 -24.31 -12.56 1.02
C TYR A 439 -23.37 -13.09 -0.07
N ASP A 440 -22.20 -12.49 -0.24
CA ASP A 440 -21.18 -12.90 -1.22
C ASP A 440 -19.77 -12.76 -0.64
N PRO A 441 -19.25 -13.84 0.01
CA PRO A 441 -17.95 -13.79 0.68
C PRO A 441 -16.78 -13.53 -0.25
N GLU A 442 -16.85 -13.96 -1.51
CA GLU A 442 -15.73 -13.79 -2.46
C GLU A 442 -15.62 -12.34 -2.93
N THR A 443 -16.74 -11.70 -3.20
CA THR A 443 -16.78 -10.32 -3.68
C THR A 443 -16.49 -9.32 -2.55
N PHE A 444 -17.07 -9.56 -1.36
CA PHE A 444 -17.03 -8.60 -0.26
C PHE A 444 -16.03 -8.95 0.85
N LYS A 445 -15.13 -9.91 0.62
CA LYS A 445 -14.11 -10.30 1.61
C LYS A 445 -13.25 -9.14 2.10
N TYR A 446 -12.94 -8.20 1.23
CA TYR A 446 -12.09 -7.07 1.55
C TYR A 446 -12.74 -6.02 2.45
N TYR A 447 -14.03 -6.11 2.70
CA TYR A 447 -14.73 -5.19 3.61
C TYR A 447 -14.89 -5.73 5.03
N THR A 448 -14.42 -6.97 5.29
CA THR A 448 -14.57 -7.62 6.59
C THR A 448 -13.27 -8.27 7.05
N LYS A 449 -13.17 -8.56 8.35
CA LYS A 449 -12.10 -9.41 8.88
C LYS A 449 -12.14 -10.81 8.24
N PRO A 450 -10.99 -11.43 7.97
CA PRO A 450 -9.64 -10.98 8.34
C PRO A 450 -8.98 -10.01 7.33
N TYR A 451 -9.64 -9.66 6.23
CA TYR A 451 -9.03 -8.95 5.10
C TYR A 451 -8.95 -7.44 5.29
N TYR A 452 -9.90 -6.87 6.03
CA TYR A 452 -9.81 -5.48 6.46
C TYR A 452 -9.88 -5.42 7.98
N TYR A 453 -8.96 -4.68 8.56
CA TYR A 453 -9.01 -4.32 9.97
C TYR A 453 -10.33 -3.64 10.30
N ASP A 454 -10.60 -3.45 11.58
CA ASP A 454 -11.73 -2.75 12.18
C ASP A 454 -12.17 -1.45 11.49
N SER A 455 -11.76 -1.25 10.24
CA SER A 455 -11.72 0.03 9.58
C SER A 455 -12.97 0.31 8.76
N VAL A 456 -13.49 -0.65 7.99
CA VAL A 456 -14.73 -0.38 7.24
C VAL A 456 -15.92 -0.53 8.18
N GLN A 457 -16.46 0.62 8.60
CA GLN A 457 -17.57 0.69 9.52
C GLN A 457 -18.91 0.49 8.83
N PHE A 458 -19.03 0.97 7.59
CA PHE A 458 -20.24 0.83 6.79
C PHE A 458 -19.95 0.94 5.29
N ILE A 459 -20.89 0.46 4.48
CA ILE A 459 -20.84 0.51 3.03
C ILE A 459 -22.10 1.23 2.54
N VAL A 460 -21.94 2.06 1.51
CA VAL A 460 -23.03 2.77 0.84
C VAL A 460 -23.02 2.47 -0.65
N THR A 461 -24.11 2.78 -1.34
CA THR A 461 -24.22 2.71 -2.79
C THR A 461 -24.48 4.07 -3.38
N LEU A 462 -23.95 4.31 -4.59
CA LEU A 462 -24.25 5.48 -5.40
C LEU A 462 -24.87 5.02 -6.72
N GLU A 463 -25.99 5.63 -7.08
CA GLU A 463 -26.63 5.47 -8.38
C GLU A 463 -26.79 6.85 -9.01
N VAL A 464 -26.02 7.14 -10.05
CA VAL A 464 -26.04 8.43 -10.74
C VAL A 464 -27.05 8.38 -11.87
N LYS A 465 -27.95 9.35 -11.92
CA LYS A 465 -28.94 9.53 -13.00
C LYS A 465 -28.57 10.72 -13.85
N THR A 466 -28.66 10.55 -15.16
CA THR A 466 -28.34 11.57 -16.14
C THR A 466 -29.53 11.85 -17.05
N SER A 467 -29.56 13.03 -17.67
CA SER A 467 -30.62 13.47 -18.58
C SER A 467 -30.69 12.66 -19.88
N ALA A 468 -29.60 12.00 -20.27
CA ALA A 468 -29.50 11.12 -21.43
C ALA A 468 -28.37 10.07 -21.17
N PRO A 469 -28.25 9.02 -22.00
CA PRO A 469 -27.15 8.09 -21.91
C PRO A 469 -25.79 8.78 -21.96
N THR A 470 -24.88 8.36 -21.13
CA THR A 470 -23.54 8.94 -20.95
C THR A 470 -22.48 7.99 -21.44
N ARG A 471 -21.28 8.50 -21.67
CA ARG A 471 -20.10 7.68 -21.96
C ARG A 471 -19.46 7.18 -20.68
N ASP A 472 -19.13 8.08 -19.76
CA ASP A 472 -18.49 7.79 -18.49
C ASP A 472 -19.22 8.52 -17.36
N LEU A 473 -19.27 7.89 -16.20
CA LEU A 473 -19.80 8.43 -14.96
C LEU A 473 -18.69 8.47 -13.92
N PHE A 474 -18.69 9.54 -13.15
CA PHE A 474 -17.79 9.73 -12.04
C PHE A 474 -18.59 10.00 -10.79
N SER A 475 -18.30 9.30 -9.71
CA SER A 475 -18.97 9.54 -8.44
C SER A 475 -18.07 9.14 -7.28
N TYR A 476 -18.07 9.92 -6.23
CA TYR A 476 -17.42 9.58 -4.98
C TYR A 476 -18.00 10.40 -3.83
N PHE A 477 -17.60 10.04 -2.61
CA PHE A 477 -17.91 10.83 -1.43
C PHE A 477 -16.66 11.60 -0.98
N VAL A 478 -16.86 12.86 -0.67
CA VAL A 478 -15.85 13.70 -0.03
C VAL A 478 -16.29 14.01 1.39
N SER A 479 -15.37 13.97 2.35
CA SER A 479 -15.68 14.38 3.71
C SER A 479 -16.09 15.86 3.73
N LYS A 480 -16.92 16.24 4.69
CA LYS A 480 -17.28 17.65 4.86
C LYS A 480 -16.05 18.54 5.00
N ASP A 481 -15.06 18.08 5.79
CA ASP A 481 -13.87 18.88 6.09
C ASP A 481 -12.98 19.05 4.84
N ASP A 482 -12.80 18.00 4.05
CA ASP A 482 -12.05 18.07 2.78
C ASP A 482 -12.75 18.97 1.75
N TYR A 483 -14.07 18.87 1.63
CA TYR A 483 -14.84 19.72 0.74
C TYR A 483 -14.78 21.21 1.17
N GLU A 484 -14.90 21.48 2.46
CA GLU A 484 -14.80 22.85 3.00
C GLU A 484 -13.38 23.42 2.86
N TRP A 485 -12.34 22.58 2.92
CA TRP A 485 -10.95 22.95 2.73
C TRP A 485 -10.58 23.13 1.25
N GLY A 486 -10.90 22.17 0.40
CA GLY A 486 -10.52 22.15 -1.03
C GLY A 486 -11.46 22.95 -1.93
N GLY A 487 -12.73 23.03 -1.57
CA GLY A 487 -13.77 23.67 -2.35
C GLY A 487 -14.18 22.91 -3.61
N TYR A 488 -15.10 23.50 -4.38
CA TYR A 488 -15.69 22.88 -5.58
C TYR A 488 -14.62 22.47 -6.62
N ASP A 489 -13.68 23.34 -6.94
CA ASP A 489 -12.74 23.11 -8.05
C ASP A 489 -11.77 21.95 -7.75
N THR A 490 -11.25 21.87 -6.52
CA THR A 490 -10.38 20.76 -6.08
C THR A 490 -11.14 19.45 -6.07
N THR A 491 -12.32 19.43 -5.47
CA THR A 491 -13.19 18.25 -5.41
C THR A 491 -13.57 17.75 -6.80
N PHE A 492 -13.85 18.67 -7.74
CA PHE A 492 -14.19 18.32 -9.11
C PHE A 492 -12.99 17.73 -9.86
N TYR A 493 -11.81 18.28 -9.64
CA TYR A 493 -10.58 17.73 -10.21
C TYR A 493 -10.31 16.32 -9.71
N ASP A 494 -10.39 16.10 -8.40
CA ASP A 494 -10.19 14.79 -7.77
C ASP A 494 -11.23 13.77 -8.26
N LEU A 495 -12.50 14.17 -8.34
CA LEU A 495 -13.57 13.34 -8.89
C LEU A 495 -13.24 12.83 -10.30
N LEU A 496 -12.67 13.66 -11.16
CA LEU A 496 -12.39 13.29 -12.55
C LEU A 496 -11.11 12.45 -12.71
N ILE A 497 -10.17 12.56 -11.79
CA ILE A 497 -8.89 11.83 -11.84
C ILE A 497 -8.97 10.49 -11.13
N ASP A 498 -9.51 10.47 -9.92
CA ASP A 498 -9.40 9.31 -9.04
C ASP A 498 -10.54 8.31 -9.16
N THR A 499 -11.70 8.73 -9.66
CA THR A 499 -12.91 7.91 -9.61
C THR A 499 -13.60 7.74 -10.95
N CYS A 500 -12.96 7.00 -11.83
CA CYS A 500 -13.57 6.59 -13.10
C CYS A 500 -14.20 5.20 -12.98
N ASP A 501 -15.28 5.07 -12.21
CA ASP A 501 -16.09 3.86 -12.18
C ASP A 501 -17.54 4.17 -12.58
N PRO A 502 -17.95 3.79 -13.81
CA PRO A 502 -19.31 4.07 -14.30
C PRO A 502 -20.39 3.35 -13.47
N LEU A 503 -20.02 2.47 -12.55
CA LEU A 503 -20.93 1.65 -11.77
C LEU A 503 -20.48 1.51 -10.31
N ALA A 504 -20.03 2.61 -9.68
CA ALA A 504 -19.68 2.61 -8.26
C ALA A 504 -20.92 2.29 -7.41
N LEU A 505 -21.26 1.00 -7.35
CA LEU A 505 -22.37 0.52 -6.54
C LEU A 505 -21.99 0.37 -5.07
N THR A 506 -20.70 0.44 -4.73
CA THR A 506 -20.25 0.25 -3.35
C THR A 506 -19.08 1.17 -3.00
N GLU A 507 -19.24 1.89 -1.91
CA GLU A 507 -18.18 2.68 -1.26
C GLU A 507 -18.08 2.26 0.20
N GLY A 508 -16.87 1.95 0.66
CA GLY A 508 -16.60 1.57 2.06
C GLY A 508 -16.05 2.74 2.86
N PHE A 509 -16.56 2.93 4.07
CA PHE A 509 -16.15 4.02 4.96
C PHE A 509 -15.55 3.50 6.26
N TRP A 510 -14.52 4.18 6.73
CA TRP A 510 -13.81 3.85 7.95
C TRP A 510 -14.33 4.57 9.18
N ASP A 511 -14.95 5.74 8.99
CA ASP A 511 -15.48 6.55 10.08
C ASP A 511 -16.92 6.97 9.83
N TYR A 512 -17.72 7.01 10.89
CA TYR A 512 -18.99 7.70 10.87
C TYR A 512 -18.74 9.19 10.80
N GLY A 513 -19.46 9.88 9.93
CA GLY A 513 -19.20 11.29 9.72
C GLY A 513 -20.20 11.94 8.78
N SER A 514 -19.84 13.13 8.33
CA SER A 514 -20.62 13.93 7.40
C SER A 514 -19.88 14.04 6.07
N TYR A 515 -20.60 13.75 4.99
CA TYR A 515 -20.06 13.63 3.64
C TYR A 515 -20.94 14.34 2.63
N TYR A 516 -20.37 14.74 1.51
CA TYR A 516 -21.07 15.10 0.30
C TYR A 516 -20.89 13.99 -0.73
N ALA A 517 -21.99 13.58 -1.37
CA ALA A 517 -21.92 12.76 -2.57
C ALA A 517 -21.71 13.68 -3.77
N CYS A 518 -20.69 13.43 -4.57
CA CYS A 518 -20.35 14.20 -5.75
C CYS A 518 -20.45 13.32 -6.99
N ALA A 519 -20.95 13.86 -8.10
CA ALA A 519 -21.02 13.13 -9.36
C ALA A 519 -20.86 14.06 -10.55
N ALA A 520 -20.26 13.52 -11.62
CA ALA A 520 -20.18 14.15 -12.94
C ALA A 520 -20.31 13.09 -14.02
N ALA A 521 -20.56 13.50 -15.25
CA ALA A 521 -20.66 12.59 -16.39
C ALA A 521 -19.99 13.18 -17.62
N PHE A 522 -19.43 12.32 -18.46
CA PHE A 522 -18.98 12.68 -19.80
C PHE A 522 -20.07 12.33 -20.81
N ASP A 523 -20.33 13.25 -21.72
CA ASP A 523 -21.04 12.92 -22.94
C ASP A 523 -20.14 12.10 -23.89
N TYR A 524 -20.70 11.68 -25.04
CA TYR A 524 -19.93 10.85 -25.98
C TYR A 524 -18.76 11.56 -26.67
N LYS A 525 -18.64 12.89 -26.52
CA LYS A 525 -17.53 13.70 -27.00
C LYS A 525 -16.51 13.98 -25.89
N GLY A 526 -16.79 13.55 -24.66
CA GLY A 526 -15.95 13.80 -23.50
C GLY A 526 -16.07 15.23 -22.96
N ASP A 527 -17.12 15.98 -23.36
CA ASP A 527 -17.48 17.19 -22.64
C ASP A 527 -18.10 16.79 -21.30
N VAL A 528 -17.70 17.49 -20.23
CA VAL A 528 -18.08 17.14 -18.86
C VAL A 528 -19.23 17.99 -18.36
N THR A 529 -20.13 17.39 -17.57
CA THR A 529 -21.16 18.13 -16.84
C THR A 529 -20.57 18.99 -15.74
N ASP A 530 -21.33 19.96 -15.25
CA ASP A 530 -21.04 20.52 -13.93
C ASP A 530 -21.10 19.40 -12.88
N MET A 531 -20.30 19.53 -11.82
CA MET A 531 -20.34 18.58 -10.71
C MET A 531 -21.66 18.76 -9.93
N TRP A 532 -22.40 17.67 -9.83
CA TRP A 532 -23.54 17.58 -8.92
C TRP A 532 -23.02 17.31 -7.50
N VAL A 533 -23.56 18.01 -6.52
CA VAL A 533 -23.20 17.86 -5.11
C VAL A 533 -24.47 17.71 -4.29
N SER A 534 -24.52 16.70 -3.43
CA SER A 534 -25.66 16.47 -2.53
C SER A 534 -25.78 17.53 -1.43
N ASP A 535 -26.92 17.55 -0.75
CA ASP A 535 -26.95 18.05 0.63
C ASP A 535 -26.00 17.24 1.51
N LEU A 536 -25.59 17.83 2.64
CA LEU A 536 -24.71 17.15 3.62
C LEU A 536 -25.41 15.89 4.17
N ILE A 537 -24.77 14.76 4.01
CA ILE A 537 -25.24 13.46 4.49
C ILE A 537 -24.44 13.13 5.75
N THR A 538 -25.11 12.78 6.83
CA THR A 538 -24.47 12.33 8.08
C THR A 538 -24.94 10.93 8.40
N TRP A 539 -24.02 10.01 8.63
CA TRP A 539 -24.32 8.65 9.03
C TRP A 539 -23.86 8.37 10.45
N THR A 540 -24.68 7.56 11.14
CA THR A 540 -24.43 7.06 12.49
C THR A 540 -24.67 5.55 12.55
N MET A 541 -24.29 4.93 13.64
CA MET A 541 -24.52 3.49 13.86
C MET A 541 -26.01 3.09 13.84
N ASP A 542 -26.92 4.03 14.00
CA ASP A 542 -28.37 3.75 14.05
C ASP A 542 -29.02 3.78 12.66
N ASP A 543 -28.29 4.18 11.62
CA ASP A 543 -28.84 4.41 10.26
C ASP A 543 -28.79 3.17 9.35
N PHE A 544 -28.28 2.04 9.83
CA PHE A 544 -28.15 0.83 9.01
C PHE A 544 -29.46 0.35 8.40
N ARG A 545 -29.40 0.05 7.10
CA ARG A 545 -30.53 -0.47 6.33
C ARG A 545 -30.44 -1.98 6.10
N PRO A 546 -31.59 -2.63 5.83
CA PRO A 546 -31.61 -4.04 5.45
C PRO A 546 -30.80 -4.33 4.19
N ILE A 547 -30.08 -5.43 4.18
CA ILE A 547 -29.24 -5.85 3.06
C ILE A 547 -30.05 -6.15 1.77
N ASP A 548 -31.32 -6.53 1.90
CA ASP A 548 -32.18 -6.84 0.75
C ASP A 548 -32.27 -5.69 -0.27
N GLU A 549 -32.25 -4.44 0.21
CA GLU A 549 -32.23 -3.23 -0.64
C GLU A 549 -30.95 -3.14 -1.50
N PHE A 550 -29.84 -3.62 -0.96
CA PHE A 550 -28.57 -3.68 -1.67
C PHE A 550 -28.57 -4.82 -2.70
N ILE A 551 -29.01 -6.02 -2.30
CA ILE A 551 -28.98 -7.23 -3.14
C ILE A 551 -29.78 -6.99 -4.43
N GLU A 552 -30.96 -6.38 -4.35
CA GLU A 552 -31.79 -6.09 -5.52
C GLU A 552 -31.02 -5.23 -6.56
N LYS A 553 -30.31 -4.20 -6.10
CA LYS A 553 -29.50 -3.34 -6.98
C LYS A 553 -28.24 -4.06 -7.50
N TRP A 554 -27.60 -4.83 -6.65
CA TRP A 554 -26.39 -5.55 -7.00
C TRP A 554 -26.62 -6.62 -8.05
N GLU A 555 -27.68 -7.38 -7.95
CA GLU A 555 -28.07 -8.38 -8.96
C GLU A 555 -28.54 -7.71 -10.28
N ALA A 556 -29.17 -6.54 -10.20
CA ALA A 556 -29.60 -5.80 -11.38
C ALA A 556 -28.42 -5.22 -12.20
N ARG A 557 -27.23 -5.03 -11.60
CA ARG A 557 -26.07 -4.40 -12.30
C ARG A 557 -25.63 -5.17 -13.55
N ASP A 558 -25.67 -6.51 -13.51
CA ASP A 558 -25.25 -7.36 -14.62
C ASP A 558 -26.18 -7.24 -15.83
N THR A 559 -27.38 -6.68 -15.64
CA THR A 559 -28.34 -6.42 -16.70
C THR A 559 -28.21 -5.00 -17.29
N MET A 560 -27.38 -4.13 -16.69
CA MET A 560 -27.12 -2.80 -17.20
C MET A 560 -26.34 -2.87 -18.50
N VAL A 561 -26.92 -2.35 -19.57
CA VAL A 561 -26.29 -2.31 -20.88
C VAL A 561 -25.44 -1.05 -20.97
N VAL A 562 -24.11 -1.21 -20.94
CA VAL A 562 -23.19 -0.12 -21.25
C VAL A 562 -23.34 0.24 -22.72
N MET A 563 -23.61 1.50 -23.00
CA MET A 563 -23.84 2.03 -24.36
C MET A 563 -22.55 2.64 -24.90
N GLY A 564 -22.29 2.50 -26.18
CA GLY A 564 -21.17 3.11 -26.88
C GLY A 564 -21.58 3.66 -28.25
N LEU A 565 -20.68 4.36 -28.93
CA LEU A 565 -20.91 4.82 -30.32
C LEU A 565 -20.38 3.76 -31.29
N ASN A 566 -21.16 3.46 -32.33
CA ASN A 566 -20.67 2.70 -33.48
C ASN A 566 -19.90 3.61 -34.45
N ALA A 567 -19.33 3.03 -35.51
CA ALA A 567 -18.60 3.77 -36.55
C ALA A 567 -19.39 4.89 -37.25
N ASP A 568 -20.71 4.80 -37.21
CA ASP A 568 -21.63 5.80 -37.80
C ASP A 568 -22.04 6.89 -36.78
N GLY A 569 -21.53 6.83 -35.54
CA GLY A 569 -21.87 7.77 -34.47
C GLY A 569 -23.22 7.49 -33.80
N ALA A 570 -23.83 6.32 -34.02
CA ALA A 570 -25.08 5.95 -33.35
C ALA A 570 -24.78 5.28 -31.99
N ILE A 571 -25.56 5.62 -30.97
CA ILE A 571 -25.49 5.03 -29.64
C ILE A 571 -26.03 3.59 -29.71
N VAL A 572 -25.17 2.62 -29.39
CA VAL A 572 -25.50 1.19 -29.40
C VAL A 572 -24.93 0.49 -28.18
N PRO A 573 -25.53 -0.64 -27.75
CA PRO A 573 -24.95 -1.44 -26.68
C PRO A 573 -23.52 -1.90 -26.99
N MET A 574 -22.58 -1.73 -26.05
CA MET A 574 -21.16 -2.04 -26.25
C MET A 574 -20.91 -3.51 -26.61
N ASN A 575 -21.80 -4.44 -26.21
CA ASN A 575 -21.75 -5.84 -26.63
C ASN A 575 -22.03 -6.04 -28.14
N LYS A 576 -22.49 -5.02 -28.86
CA LYS A 576 -22.70 -5.01 -30.31
C LYS A 576 -21.60 -4.28 -31.07
N LEU A 577 -20.62 -3.71 -30.36
CA LEU A 577 -19.46 -3.01 -30.94
C LEU A 577 -18.24 -3.94 -31.15
N ARG A 578 -18.40 -5.24 -30.87
CA ARG A 578 -17.38 -6.29 -31.08
C ARG A 578 -17.47 -6.89 -32.48
#